data_3057a3d73f9e92ce931cd522f7bf15c9
#
_entry.id   3057a3d73f9e92ce931cd522f7bf15c9
#
_cell.length_a   1.000
_cell.length_b   1.000
_cell.length_c   1.000
_cell.angle_alpha   90.00
_cell.angle_beta   90.00
_cell.angle_gamma   90.00
#
_symmetry.space_group_name_H-M   'P 1'
#
loop_
_entity.id
_entity.type
_entity.pdbx_description
1 polymer ?
#
loop_
_entity_poly.entity_id
_entity_poly.type
_entity_poly.pdbx_seq_one_letter_code
_entity_poly.pdbx_strand_id
1 'polypeptide(L)'
;MRTSFVVGATLLGLACGGGKATRSGASDQTPQWLADGTGAIRGEGGKRLQGVGVASAVADPKARRRQADAAAREQLQTAVDALALALAKMSESTQPNLAPTTTGIARKAAGQVAAIRDHWVTPDGDERALAVVELDALRRALQAGDGDDRIRGEMAANVERAFDRVAER
;
A
#
# COMPACT_ATOMS: atom_id res chain seq x y z
N MET A 1 52.58 35.37 -47.70
CA MET A 1 51.67 34.30 -47.16
C MET A 1 51.55 34.51 -45.67
N ARG A 2 50.44 35.04 -45.24
CA ARG A 2 50.19 35.44 -43.83
C ARG A 2 49.19 34.51 -43.24
N THR A 3 49.58 33.75 -42.23
CA THR A 3 48.71 32.88 -41.43
C THR A 3 48.29 33.61 -40.18
N SER A 4 46.98 33.91 -40.04
CA SER A 4 46.40 34.51 -38.85
C SER A 4 45.89 33.39 -37.92
N PHE A 5 46.40 33.36 -36.69
CA PHE A 5 45.91 32.52 -35.60
C PHE A 5 44.78 33.26 -34.86
N VAL A 6 43.62 32.65 -34.78
CA VAL A 6 42.51 33.12 -33.93
C VAL A 6 42.49 32.23 -32.67
N VAL A 7 42.75 32.86 -31.53
CA VAL A 7 42.66 32.25 -30.21
C VAL A 7 41.24 32.40 -29.73
N GLY A 8 40.52 31.29 -29.65
CA GLY A 8 39.18 31.24 -29.05
C GLY A 8 39.26 30.97 -27.54
N ALA A 9 38.83 31.92 -26.74
CA ALA A 9 38.70 31.78 -25.28
C ALA A 9 37.42 31.00 -24.93
N THR A 10 37.58 29.81 -24.36
CA THR A 10 36.47 29.00 -23.87
C THR A 10 36.17 29.39 -22.42
N LEU A 11 35.05 30.06 -22.21
CA LEU A 11 34.49 30.35 -20.87
C LEU A 11 33.80 29.07 -20.32
N LEU A 12 34.40 28.44 -19.29
CA LEU A 12 33.76 27.42 -18.50
C LEU A 12 32.73 28.08 -17.56
N GLY A 13 31.45 27.97 -17.91
CA GLY A 13 30.35 28.30 -17.02
C GLY A 13 30.15 27.18 -16.01
N LEU A 14 30.51 27.43 -14.74
CA LEU A 14 30.07 26.59 -13.63
C LEU A 14 28.55 26.79 -13.42
N ALA A 15 27.73 25.86 -13.92
CA ALA A 15 26.32 25.76 -13.57
C ALA A 15 26.21 25.09 -12.20
N CYS A 16 26.07 25.89 -11.13
CA CYS A 16 25.57 25.42 -9.85
C CYS A 16 24.13 24.93 -10.05
N GLY A 17 23.97 23.63 -10.24
CA GLY A 17 22.70 22.95 -10.24
C GLY A 17 22.09 22.97 -8.84
N GLY A 18 21.37 24.05 -8.49
CA GLY A 18 20.48 24.09 -7.35
C GLY A 18 19.37 23.05 -7.56
N GLY A 19 19.51 21.88 -6.94
CA GLY A 19 18.45 20.88 -6.87
C GLY A 19 17.22 21.52 -6.24
N LYS A 20 16.24 21.90 -7.06
CA LYS A 20 14.90 22.22 -6.59
C LYS A 20 14.37 20.93 -5.95
N ALA A 21 14.38 20.91 -4.61
CA ALA A 21 13.52 19.98 -3.88
C ALA A 21 12.12 20.19 -4.44
N THR A 22 11.64 19.21 -5.21
CA THR A 22 10.24 19.13 -5.60
C THR A 22 9.46 19.02 -4.28
N ARG A 23 8.96 20.14 -3.79
CA ARG A 23 7.85 20.14 -2.87
C ARG A 23 6.75 19.39 -3.62
N SER A 24 6.45 18.17 -3.19
CA SER A 24 5.19 17.53 -3.55
C SER A 24 4.10 18.54 -3.23
N GLY A 25 3.52 19.13 -4.28
CA GLY A 25 2.45 20.10 -4.12
C GLY A 25 1.35 19.38 -3.33
N ALA A 26 1.07 19.85 -2.12
CA ALA A 26 -0.17 19.52 -1.45
C ALA A 26 -1.26 19.95 -2.43
N SER A 27 -1.92 19.00 -3.07
CA SER A 27 -3.15 19.30 -3.79
C SER A 27 -4.14 19.78 -2.73
N ASP A 28 -4.76 20.95 -2.91
CA ASP A 28 -5.81 21.45 -2.01
C ASP A 28 -7.04 20.53 -1.96
N GLN A 29 -7.03 19.46 -2.74
CA GLN A 29 -8.09 18.47 -2.76
C GLN A 29 -7.78 17.30 -1.82
N THR A 30 -8.70 17.04 -0.92
CA THR A 30 -8.66 15.85 -0.07
C THR A 30 -8.59 14.59 -0.93
N PRO A 31 -7.60 13.71 -0.73
CA PRO A 31 -7.49 12.48 -1.50
C PRO A 31 -8.72 11.58 -1.36
N GLN A 32 -9.17 10.98 -2.46
CA GLN A 32 -10.34 10.10 -2.49
C GLN A 32 -10.23 8.92 -1.50
N TRP A 33 -9.04 8.38 -1.28
CA TRP A 33 -8.83 7.26 -0.36
C TRP A 33 -9.18 7.59 1.11
N LEU A 34 -9.23 8.89 1.48
CA LEU A 34 -9.73 9.29 2.81
C LEU A 34 -11.25 9.15 2.91
N ALA A 35 -11.98 9.44 1.83
CA ALA A 35 -13.41 9.22 1.77
C ALA A 35 -13.76 7.73 1.74
N ASP A 36 -12.94 6.92 1.04
CA ASP A 36 -13.12 5.47 0.95
C ASP A 36 -12.91 4.78 2.33
N GLY A 37 -12.07 5.34 3.21
CA GLY A 37 -11.81 4.83 4.56
C GLY A 37 -10.99 3.53 4.59
N THR A 38 -11.10 2.78 5.70
CA THR A 38 -10.45 1.47 5.88
C THR A 38 -11.38 0.34 5.47
N GLY A 39 -10.85 -0.69 4.76
CA GLY A 39 -11.64 -1.87 4.39
C GLY A 39 -11.28 -2.46 3.04
N ALA A 40 -12.24 -3.19 2.47
CA ALA A 40 -12.16 -3.76 1.12
C ALA A 40 -12.78 -2.78 0.11
N ILE A 41 -11.95 -2.18 -0.74
CA ILE A 41 -12.33 -1.09 -1.63
C ILE A 41 -12.28 -1.53 -3.09
N ARG A 42 -13.35 -1.23 -3.82
CA ARG A 42 -13.43 -1.34 -5.27
C ARG A 42 -13.26 0.06 -5.87
N GLY A 43 -12.18 0.29 -6.60
CA GLY A 43 -11.90 1.59 -7.22
C GLY A 43 -11.40 1.46 -8.65
N GLU A 44 -11.13 2.59 -9.30
CA GLU A 44 -10.58 2.63 -10.66
C GLU A 44 -9.24 1.87 -10.79
N GLY A 45 -8.46 1.79 -9.72
CA GLY A 45 -7.21 1.01 -9.64
C GLY A 45 -7.40 -0.49 -9.38
N GLY A 46 -8.65 -1.00 -9.34
CA GLY A 46 -8.94 -2.40 -9.04
C GLY A 46 -9.43 -2.66 -7.61
N LYS A 47 -9.41 -3.93 -7.22
CA LYS A 47 -9.80 -4.39 -5.88
C LYS A 47 -8.60 -4.33 -4.94
N ARG A 48 -8.75 -3.70 -3.77
CA ARG A 48 -7.69 -3.61 -2.74
C ARG A 48 -8.24 -3.67 -1.33
N LEU A 49 -7.45 -4.17 -0.40
CA LEU A 49 -7.64 -3.91 1.03
C LEU A 49 -6.84 -2.66 1.38
N GLN A 50 -7.43 -1.76 2.14
CA GLN A 50 -6.72 -0.57 2.58
C GLN A 50 -6.92 -0.29 4.06
N GLY A 51 -5.91 0.35 4.66
CA GLY A 51 -5.94 0.89 6.01
C GLY A 51 -5.51 2.34 6.00
N VAL A 52 -6.30 3.20 6.65
CA VAL A 52 -6.01 4.62 6.79
C VAL A 52 -5.56 4.90 8.21
N GLY A 53 -4.32 5.38 8.35
CA GLY A 53 -3.74 5.77 9.63
C GLY A 53 -3.70 7.26 9.81
N VAL A 54 -3.72 7.69 11.07
CA VAL A 54 -3.68 9.10 11.47
C VAL A 54 -2.63 9.29 12.55
N ALA A 55 -1.86 10.37 12.46
CA ALA A 55 -1.00 10.86 13.53
C ALA A 55 -1.26 12.36 13.73
N SER A 56 -1.70 12.69 14.95
CA SER A 56 -1.98 14.07 15.38
C SER A 56 -1.03 14.46 16.50
N ALA A 57 -0.85 15.77 16.70
CA ALA A 57 -0.13 16.36 17.85
C ALA A 57 1.34 15.93 18.02
N VAL A 58 1.99 15.40 16.99
CA VAL A 58 3.43 15.05 17.01
C VAL A 58 4.24 16.16 16.36
N ALA A 59 5.07 16.85 17.15
CA ALA A 59 5.84 18.02 16.68
C ALA A 59 6.89 17.64 15.62
N ASP A 60 7.59 16.51 15.79
CA ASP A 60 8.58 16.03 14.82
C ASP A 60 7.88 15.43 13.58
N PRO A 61 8.04 16.01 12.38
CA PRO A 61 7.41 15.51 11.17
C PRO A 61 7.78 14.05 10.83
N LYS A 62 9.02 13.63 11.10
CA LYS A 62 9.45 12.26 10.84
C LYS A 62 8.81 11.27 11.80
N ALA A 63 8.69 11.64 13.08
CA ALA A 63 8.00 10.82 14.06
C ALA A 63 6.51 10.71 13.75
N ARG A 64 5.87 11.83 13.38
CA ARG A 64 4.47 11.89 12.97
C ARG A 64 4.20 10.97 11.77
N ARG A 65 5.04 11.03 10.73
CA ARG A 65 4.91 10.15 9.56
C ARG A 65 5.02 8.67 9.94
N ARG A 66 6.03 8.29 10.75
CA ARG A 66 6.16 6.90 11.22
C ARG A 66 4.94 6.44 12.02
N GLN A 67 4.35 7.31 12.82
CA GLN A 67 3.15 7.00 13.59
C GLN A 67 1.94 6.81 12.67
N ALA A 68 1.76 7.67 11.67
CA ALA A 68 0.70 7.51 10.66
C ALA A 68 0.86 6.18 9.89
N ASP A 69 2.09 5.83 9.48
CA ASP A 69 2.41 4.57 8.82
C ASP A 69 2.07 3.35 9.69
N ALA A 70 2.42 3.39 10.97
CA ALA A 70 2.12 2.31 11.90
C ALA A 70 0.61 2.14 12.08
N ALA A 71 -0.11 3.23 12.29
CA ALA A 71 -1.56 3.23 12.40
C ALA A 71 -2.24 2.73 11.11
N ALA A 72 -1.74 3.12 9.92
CA ALA A 72 -2.27 2.63 8.65
C ALA A 72 -2.09 1.12 8.47
N ARG A 73 -0.92 0.58 8.87
CA ARG A 73 -0.68 -0.87 8.84
C ARG A 73 -1.57 -1.64 9.81
N GLU A 74 -1.82 -1.10 11.00
CA GLU A 74 -2.74 -1.68 11.98
C GLU A 74 -4.17 -1.75 11.43
N GLN A 75 -4.64 -0.66 10.84
CA GLN A 75 -5.96 -0.61 10.19
C GLN A 75 -6.03 -1.57 8.99
N LEU A 76 -4.99 -1.65 8.18
CA LEU A 76 -4.90 -2.63 7.08
C LEU A 76 -4.97 -4.07 7.60
N GLN A 77 -4.33 -4.38 8.75
CA GLN A 77 -4.38 -5.70 9.35
C GLN A 77 -5.82 -6.11 9.68
N THR A 78 -6.65 -5.18 10.16
CA THR A 78 -8.08 -5.43 10.41
C THR A 78 -8.81 -5.86 9.13
N ALA A 79 -8.55 -5.19 8.00
CA ALA A 79 -9.14 -5.56 6.71
C ALA A 79 -8.62 -6.93 6.20
N VAL A 80 -7.33 -7.21 6.39
CA VAL A 80 -6.71 -8.51 6.08
C VAL A 80 -7.32 -9.63 6.92
N ASP A 81 -7.57 -9.40 8.20
CA ASP A 81 -8.18 -10.37 9.11
C ASP A 81 -9.61 -10.71 8.71
N ALA A 82 -10.38 -9.72 8.28
CA ALA A 82 -11.72 -9.94 7.74
C ALA A 82 -11.69 -10.82 6.47
N LEU A 83 -10.76 -10.56 5.55
CA LEU A 83 -10.58 -11.39 4.35
C LEU A 83 -10.10 -12.81 4.70
N ALA A 84 -9.12 -12.93 5.60
CA ALA A 84 -8.59 -14.22 6.04
C ALA A 84 -9.68 -15.09 6.67
N LEU A 85 -10.55 -14.49 7.49
CA LEU A 85 -11.71 -15.17 8.07
C LEU A 85 -12.73 -15.60 7.02
N ALA A 86 -12.98 -14.77 5.99
CA ALA A 86 -13.86 -15.12 4.88
C ALA A 86 -13.31 -16.32 4.09
N LEU A 87 -11.99 -16.33 3.80
CA LEU A 87 -11.31 -17.46 3.15
C LEU A 87 -11.38 -18.72 4.01
N ALA A 88 -11.11 -18.62 5.31
CA ALA A 88 -11.18 -19.75 6.24
C ALA A 88 -12.57 -20.39 6.26
N LYS A 89 -13.64 -19.62 6.33
CA LYS A 89 -15.03 -20.12 6.28
C LYS A 89 -15.34 -20.81 4.95
N MET A 90 -14.74 -20.38 3.84
CA MET A 90 -14.92 -21.03 2.55
C MET A 90 -14.17 -22.38 2.50
N SER A 91 -12.98 -22.47 3.10
CA SER A 91 -12.20 -23.70 3.18
C SER A 91 -12.82 -24.71 4.14
N GLU A 92 -13.41 -24.29 5.25
CA GLU A 92 -14.10 -25.17 6.20
C GLU A 92 -15.29 -25.92 5.59
N SER A 93 -15.96 -25.33 4.59
CA SER A 93 -17.05 -25.99 3.88
C SER A 93 -16.59 -27.22 3.07
N THR A 94 -15.30 -27.26 2.70
CA THR A 94 -14.69 -28.35 1.95
C THR A 94 -13.82 -29.25 2.81
N GLN A 95 -13.20 -28.70 3.88
CA GLN A 95 -12.30 -29.42 4.77
C GLN A 95 -12.39 -28.89 6.21
N PRO A 96 -12.99 -29.63 7.13
CA PRO A 96 -13.03 -29.29 8.56
C PRO A 96 -11.60 -29.11 9.14
N ASN A 97 -11.44 -28.15 10.07
CA ASN A 97 -10.21 -27.87 10.84
C ASN A 97 -9.07 -27.14 10.10
N LEU A 98 -9.27 -26.63 8.88
CA LEU A 98 -8.24 -25.86 8.17
C LEU A 98 -8.25 -24.36 8.46
N ALA A 99 -9.23 -23.84 9.18
CA ALA A 99 -9.38 -22.40 9.42
C ALA A 99 -8.12 -21.73 9.99
N PRO A 100 -7.44 -22.25 11.03
CA PRO A 100 -6.22 -21.63 11.55
C PRO A 100 -5.09 -21.57 10.51
N THR A 101 -4.90 -22.65 9.75
CA THR A 101 -3.88 -22.73 8.69
C THR A 101 -4.16 -21.74 7.58
N THR A 102 -5.40 -21.71 7.06
CA THR A 102 -5.85 -20.77 6.03
C THR A 102 -5.66 -19.31 6.46
N THR A 103 -6.07 -18.99 7.69
CA THR A 103 -5.89 -17.63 8.26
C THR A 103 -4.40 -17.24 8.35
N GLY A 104 -3.54 -18.15 8.80
CA GLY A 104 -2.09 -17.92 8.88
C GLY A 104 -1.46 -17.67 7.51
N ILE A 105 -1.80 -18.48 6.51
CA ILE A 105 -1.32 -18.32 5.12
C ILE A 105 -1.77 -16.98 4.54
N ALA A 106 -3.05 -16.60 4.71
CA ALA A 106 -3.58 -15.34 4.20
C ALA A 106 -2.88 -14.13 4.79
N ARG A 107 -2.68 -14.10 6.11
CA ARG A 107 -1.97 -13.04 6.82
C ARG A 107 -0.51 -12.91 6.36
N LYS A 108 0.20 -14.04 6.24
CA LYS A 108 1.59 -14.07 5.76
C LYS A 108 1.69 -13.52 4.35
N ALA A 109 0.86 -13.99 3.43
CA ALA A 109 0.83 -13.52 2.05
C ALA A 109 0.51 -12.03 1.95
N ALA A 110 -0.48 -11.54 2.70
CA ALA A 110 -0.82 -10.12 2.75
C ALA A 110 0.34 -9.27 3.28
N GLY A 111 1.02 -9.71 4.34
CA GLY A 111 2.17 -9.01 4.91
C GLY A 111 3.35 -8.88 3.93
N GLN A 112 3.54 -9.83 3.01
CA GLN A 112 4.59 -9.78 1.99
C GLN A 112 4.33 -8.71 0.90
N VAL A 113 3.07 -8.35 0.65
CA VAL A 113 2.68 -7.43 -0.44
C VAL A 113 2.09 -6.12 0.06
N ALA A 114 1.95 -5.96 1.39
CA ALA A 114 1.48 -4.73 2.01
C ALA A 114 2.48 -3.59 1.82
N ALA A 115 2.00 -2.42 1.41
CA ALA A 115 2.83 -1.24 1.19
C ALA A 115 2.13 0.04 1.64
N ILE A 116 2.90 1.01 2.15
CA ILE A 116 2.43 2.38 2.26
C ILE A 116 2.44 2.99 0.86
N ARG A 117 1.30 3.51 0.42
CA ARG A 117 1.11 4.03 -0.95
C ARG A 117 1.11 5.54 -0.99
N ASP A 118 0.57 6.18 0.03
CA ASP A 118 0.38 7.63 0.00
C ASP A 118 0.40 8.23 1.40
N HIS A 119 0.63 9.54 1.45
CA HIS A 119 0.56 10.37 2.63
C HIS A 119 -0.12 11.70 2.29
N TRP A 120 -0.88 12.21 3.22
CA TRP A 120 -1.49 13.51 3.12
C TRP A 120 -1.46 14.22 4.46
N VAL A 121 -1.05 15.49 4.44
CA VAL A 121 -1.04 16.34 5.62
C VAL A 121 -2.25 17.28 5.56
N THR A 122 -3.08 17.22 6.59
CA THR A 122 -4.26 18.10 6.69
C THR A 122 -3.85 19.55 6.89
N PRO A 123 -4.73 20.53 6.61
CA PRO A 123 -4.48 21.93 6.94
C PRO A 123 -4.16 22.16 8.42
N ASP A 124 -4.71 21.35 9.32
CA ASP A 124 -4.48 21.38 10.77
C ASP A 124 -3.15 20.74 11.19
N GLY A 125 -2.42 20.16 10.23
CA GLY A 125 -1.10 19.57 10.45
C GLY A 125 -1.09 18.09 10.85
N ASP A 126 -2.23 17.40 10.85
CA ASP A 126 -2.28 15.94 11.03
C ASP A 126 -1.70 15.24 9.81
N GLU A 127 -0.95 14.16 10.04
CA GLU A 127 -0.48 13.28 8.97
C GLU A 127 -1.41 12.09 8.82
N ARG A 128 -1.82 11.84 7.59
CA ARG A 128 -2.59 10.66 7.17
C ARG A 128 -1.71 9.78 6.30
N ALA A 129 -1.79 8.46 6.49
CA ALA A 129 -1.10 7.48 5.65
C ALA A 129 -2.08 6.46 5.11
N LEU A 130 -1.83 5.98 3.89
CA LEU A 130 -2.56 4.93 3.22
C LEU A 130 -1.68 3.67 3.11
N ALA A 131 -2.07 2.59 3.78
CA ALA A 131 -1.50 1.27 3.59
C ALA A 131 -2.43 0.43 2.71
N VAL A 132 -1.88 -0.35 1.78
CA VAL A 132 -2.65 -1.10 0.77
C VAL A 132 -2.10 -2.51 0.56
N VAL A 133 -3.00 -3.45 0.32
CA VAL A 133 -2.77 -4.76 -0.29
C VAL A 133 -3.63 -4.86 -1.54
N GLU A 134 -3.00 -4.84 -2.71
CA GLU A 134 -3.69 -5.06 -3.99
C GLU A 134 -4.14 -6.52 -4.09
N LEU A 135 -5.38 -6.78 -4.49
CA LEU A 135 -5.94 -8.13 -4.50
C LEU A 135 -5.21 -9.08 -5.46
N ASP A 136 -4.77 -8.58 -6.62
CA ASP A 136 -4.00 -9.34 -7.58
C ASP A 136 -2.58 -9.68 -7.06
N ALA A 137 -1.96 -8.77 -6.31
CA ALA A 137 -0.68 -9.04 -5.67
C ALA A 137 -0.84 -10.10 -4.56
N LEU A 138 -1.91 -10.02 -3.79
CA LEU A 138 -2.23 -11.02 -2.77
C LEU A 138 -2.48 -12.40 -3.41
N ARG A 139 -3.24 -12.47 -4.52
CA ARG A 139 -3.47 -13.72 -5.24
C ARG A 139 -2.16 -14.38 -5.68
N ARG A 140 -1.25 -13.61 -6.27
CA ARG A 140 0.09 -14.11 -6.64
C ARG A 140 0.91 -14.56 -5.43
N ALA A 141 0.88 -13.82 -4.34
CA ALA A 141 1.58 -14.18 -3.10
C ALA A 141 1.03 -15.46 -2.48
N LEU A 142 -0.29 -15.68 -2.52
CA LEU A 142 -0.91 -16.94 -2.11
C LEU A 142 -0.43 -18.11 -2.97
N GLN A 143 -0.31 -17.95 -4.30
CA GLN A 143 0.17 -18.99 -5.20
C GLN A 143 1.65 -19.32 -5.00
N ALA A 144 2.49 -18.31 -4.76
CA ALA A 144 3.94 -18.44 -4.65
C ALA A 144 4.45 -18.71 -3.22
N GLY A 145 3.59 -18.62 -2.20
CA GLY A 145 3.98 -18.74 -0.78
C GLY A 145 4.39 -20.16 -0.36
N ASP A 146 4.76 -20.30 0.91
CA ASP A 146 5.06 -21.61 1.53
C ASP A 146 3.79 -22.30 2.01
N GLY A 147 3.84 -23.64 2.12
CA GLY A 147 2.76 -24.47 2.67
C GLY A 147 2.16 -25.41 1.65
N ASP A 148 1.02 -25.99 1.98
CA ASP A 148 0.30 -26.97 1.14
C ASP A 148 -0.22 -26.30 -0.14
N ASP A 149 0.26 -26.78 -1.30
CA ASP A 149 -0.03 -26.24 -2.64
C ASP A 149 -1.53 -26.24 -2.94
N ARG A 150 -2.24 -27.28 -2.49
CA ARG A 150 -3.68 -27.39 -2.69
C ARG A 150 -4.44 -26.32 -1.93
N ILE A 151 -4.12 -26.11 -0.65
CA ILE A 151 -4.75 -25.08 0.18
C ILE A 151 -4.50 -23.70 -0.44
N ARG A 152 -3.26 -23.41 -0.85
CA ARG A 152 -2.89 -22.14 -1.47
C ARG A 152 -3.62 -21.92 -2.80
N GLY A 153 -3.70 -22.94 -3.63
CA GLY A 153 -4.44 -22.90 -4.91
C GLY A 153 -5.93 -22.61 -4.69
N GLU A 154 -6.58 -23.28 -3.73
CA GLU A 154 -7.97 -23.04 -3.35
C GLU A 154 -8.18 -21.61 -2.82
N MET A 155 -7.27 -21.11 -1.97
CA MET A 155 -7.34 -19.74 -1.47
C MET A 155 -7.20 -18.70 -2.59
N ALA A 156 -6.23 -18.87 -3.48
CA ALA A 156 -6.02 -17.99 -4.62
C ALA A 156 -7.22 -17.97 -5.58
N ALA A 157 -7.87 -19.11 -5.78
CA ALA A 157 -9.10 -19.21 -6.59
C ALA A 157 -10.31 -18.55 -5.92
N ASN A 158 -10.33 -18.49 -4.57
CA ASN A 158 -11.45 -17.97 -3.80
C ASN A 158 -11.27 -16.53 -3.33
N VAL A 159 -10.08 -15.92 -3.48
CA VAL A 159 -9.74 -14.62 -2.91
C VAL A 159 -10.68 -13.50 -3.36
N GLU A 160 -11.10 -13.49 -4.63
CA GLU A 160 -12.07 -12.49 -5.13
C GLU A 160 -13.44 -12.64 -4.47
N ARG A 161 -13.93 -13.86 -4.38
CA ARG A 161 -15.21 -14.16 -3.73
C ARG A 161 -15.20 -13.80 -2.25
N ALA A 162 -14.09 -14.07 -1.57
CA ALA A 162 -13.90 -13.67 -0.17
C ALA A 162 -13.86 -12.15 -0.02
N PHE A 163 -13.14 -11.46 -0.93
CA PHE A 163 -13.10 -10.00 -0.98
C PHE A 163 -14.50 -9.40 -1.16
N ASP A 164 -15.27 -9.89 -2.14
CA ASP A 164 -16.61 -9.39 -2.42
C ASP A 164 -17.54 -9.51 -1.18
N ARG A 165 -17.44 -10.61 -0.43
CA ARG A 165 -18.16 -10.79 0.85
C ARG A 165 -17.76 -9.81 1.96
N VAL A 166 -16.50 -9.35 1.94
CA VAL A 166 -16.00 -8.36 2.91
C VAL A 166 -16.43 -6.95 2.51
N ALA A 167 -16.41 -6.65 1.21
CA ALA A 167 -16.75 -5.34 0.66
C ALA A 167 -18.26 -5.01 0.70
N GLU A 168 -19.12 -6.01 0.93
CA GLU A 168 -20.59 -5.88 1.03
C GLU A 168 -21.08 -5.58 2.46
N ARG A 169 -20.18 -5.51 3.43
CA ARG A 169 -20.50 -5.29 4.86
C ARG A 169 -20.31 -3.84 5.26
#